data_939fcd58235cdd6ab3be9f7ae4b35f6c
#
_entry.id   939fcd58235cdd6ab3be9f7ae4b35f6c
#
_cell.length_a   1.000
_cell.length_b   1.000
_cell.length_c   1.000
_cell.angle_alpha   90.00
_cell.angle_beta   90.00
_cell.angle_gamma   90.00
#
_symmetry.space_group_name_H-M   'P 1'
#
loop_
_entity.id
_entity.type
_entity.pdbx_description
1 polymer ?
#
loop_
_entity_poly.entity_id
_entity_poly.type
_entity_poly.pdbx_seq_one_letter_code
_entity_poly.pdbx_strand_id
1 'polypeptide(L)'
;MRIITYNVNGLRSALQKGLLQWLESDPAEIICLQEIKALKENVDHTAIEALGYETYWFSAQKKGYSGVAVFTKIHPSKVEYGTGHPQSDSEGRVIRLDFGDRTLINAYFPSGTSGEERQQYKYQWLDEFDAYLEDLAKERPAVIVCGDYNIAHKEIDIHDPKGNKKSSGFLPEERAWMDRFLDRRFIDGFRHFNKEPHHYSWWTFRANARNNNKGWRIDYVNVSSALRETLAGARILPDIVHSDHCPVYLELTD
;
A
#
# COMPACT_ATOMS: atom_id res chain seq x y z
N MET A 1 15.10 -0.68 9.79
CA MET A 1 13.63 -0.42 9.72
C MET A 1 12.97 -1.45 8.80
N ARG A 2 12.02 -2.28 9.33
CA ARG A 2 11.26 -3.27 8.56
C ARG A 2 9.81 -2.78 8.38
N ILE A 3 9.34 -2.77 7.15
CA ILE A 3 8.04 -2.22 6.77
C ILE A 3 7.25 -3.29 6.02
N ILE A 4 5.97 -3.42 6.35
CA ILE A 4 5.02 -4.23 5.59
C ILE A 4 3.88 -3.34 5.13
N THR A 5 3.47 -3.48 3.87
CA THR A 5 2.18 -2.99 3.37
C THR A 5 1.25 -4.16 3.10
N TYR A 6 -0.02 -4.03 3.46
CA TYR A 6 -1.00 -5.09 3.34
C TYR A 6 -2.43 -4.53 3.18
N ASN A 7 -3.02 -4.69 2.01
CA ASN A 7 -4.47 -4.48 1.85
C ASN A 7 -5.20 -5.67 2.49
N VAL A 8 -5.92 -5.41 3.57
CA VAL A 8 -6.60 -6.46 4.38
C VAL A 8 -8.03 -6.72 3.96
N ASN A 9 -8.56 -5.96 3.00
CA ASN A 9 -9.93 -6.09 2.48
C ASN A 9 -10.97 -6.26 3.61
N GLY A 10 -10.84 -5.43 4.65
CA GLY A 10 -11.64 -5.45 5.87
C GLY A 10 -10.90 -6.03 7.07
N LEU A 11 -10.43 -5.12 7.94
CA LEU A 11 -9.58 -5.47 9.09
C LEU A 11 -10.25 -6.45 10.05
N ARG A 12 -11.55 -6.30 10.32
CA ARG A 12 -12.29 -7.25 11.17
C ARG A 12 -12.28 -8.67 10.61
N SER A 13 -12.47 -8.81 9.30
CA SER A 13 -12.39 -10.12 8.62
C SER A 13 -10.98 -10.70 8.67
N ALA A 14 -9.96 -9.88 8.46
CA ALA A 14 -8.56 -10.31 8.53
C ALA A 14 -8.18 -10.78 9.94
N LEU A 15 -8.63 -10.09 10.99
CA LEU A 15 -8.43 -10.51 12.39
C LEU A 15 -9.07 -11.86 12.67
N GLN A 16 -10.29 -12.11 12.19
CA GLN A 16 -10.96 -13.42 12.30
C GLN A 16 -10.22 -14.55 11.57
N LYS A 17 -9.41 -14.22 10.55
CA LYS A 17 -8.60 -15.17 9.79
C LYS A 17 -7.17 -15.33 10.32
N GLY A 18 -6.86 -14.78 11.50
CA GLY A 18 -5.58 -14.98 12.15
C GLY A 18 -4.57 -13.84 11.98
N LEU A 19 -4.99 -12.65 11.55
CA LEU A 19 -4.07 -11.50 11.42
C LEU A 19 -3.37 -11.17 12.74
N LEU A 20 -4.07 -11.26 13.90
CA LEU A 20 -3.46 -10.96 15.19
C LEU A 20 -2.33 -11.94 15.51
N GLN A 21 -2.57 -13.25 15.32
CA GLN A 21 -1.57 -14.30 15.54
C GLN A 21 -0.35 -14.11 14.62
N TRP A 22 -0.58 -13.64 13.39
CA TRP A 22 0.52 -13.31 12.51
C TRP A 22 1.32 -12.10 13.00
N LEU A 23 0.67 -11.06 13.53
CA LEU A 23 1.35 -9.90 14.14
C LEU A 23 2.17 -10.30 15.38
N GLU A 24 1.76 -11.32 16.15
CA GLU A 24 2.51 -11.88 17.28
C GLU A 24 3.86 -12.48 16.85
N SER A 25 4.00 -12.92 15.60
CA SER A 25 5.28 -13.41 15.04
C SER A 25 6.31 -12.31 14.77
N ASP A 26 6.00 -11.06 15.10
CA ASP A 26 6.84 -9.86 14.88
C ASP A 26 7.33 -9.69 13.43
N PRO A 27 6.41 -9.61 12.47
CA PRO A 27 6.78 -9.61 11.06
C PRO A 27 7.55 -8.35 10.64
N ALA A 28 7.28 -7.18 11.26
CA ALA A 28 7.96 -5.92 11.01
C ALA A 28 7.71 -4.88 12.10
N GLU A 29 8.54 -3.84 12.17
CA GLU A 29 8.33 -2.70 13.07
C GLU A 29 7.15 -1.82 12.64
N ILE A 30 6.88 -1.75 11.33
CA ILE A 30 5.80 -0.91 10.78
C ILE A 30 4.92 -1.73 9.85
N ILE A 31 3.61 -1.72 10.12
CA ILE A 31 2.57 -2.41 9.35
C ILE A 31 1.61 -1.36 8.79
N CYS A 32 1.60 -1.18 7.49
CA CYS A 32 0.73 -0.27 6.76
C CYS A 32 -0.45 -1.04 6.17
N LEU A 33 -1.65 -0.72 6.61
CA LEU A 33 -2.87 -1.42 6.21
C LEU A 33 -3.72 -0.54 5.29
N GLN A 34 -4.29 -1.13 4.25
CA GLN A 34 -5.25 -0.51 3.35
C GLN A 34 -6.58 -1.29 3.38
N GLU A 35 -7.65 -0.64 2.96
CA GLU A 35 -9.01 -1.18 3.00
C GLU A 35 -9.40 -1.73 4.37
N ILE A 36 -9.14 -0.97 5.43
CA ILE A 36 -9.48 -1.41 6.79
C ILE A 36 -10.99 -1.56 7.00
N LYS A 37 -11.82 -0.75 6.31
CA LYS A 37 -13.30 -0.80 6.32
C LYS A 37 -13.90 -0.82 7.72
N ALA A 38 -13.21 -0.18 8.67
CA ALA A 38 -13.57 -0.16 10.08
C ALA A 38 -13.23 1.17 10.72
N LEU A 39 -13.95 1.53 11.78
CA LEU A 39 -13.56 2.57 12.72
C LEU A 39 -12.71 1.93 13.83
N LYS A 40 -11.81 2.68 14.47
CA LYS A 40 -10.93 2.19 15.54
C LYS A 40 -11.76 1.56 16.69
N GLU A 41 -12.82 2.22 17.10
CA GLU A 41 -13.71 1.78 18.17
C GLU A 41 -14.49 0.48 17.87
N ASN A 42 -14.52 0.04 16.61
CA ASN A 42 -15.20 -1.20 16.18
C ASN A 42 -14.23 -2.39 16.03
N VAL A 43 -12.99 -2.23 16.46
CA VAL A 43 -11.94 -3.25 16.40
C VAL A 43 -11.30 -3.39 17.77
N ASP A 44 -10.99 -4.62 18.18
CA ASP A 44 -10.15 -4.85 19.37
C ASP A 44 -8.70 -4.44 19.08
N HIS A 45 -8.47 -3.12 19.12
CA HIS A 45 -7.13 -2.55 18.91
C HIS A 45 -6.22 -2.71 20.14
N THR A 46 -6.79 -2.97 21.32
CA THR A 46 -5.99 -3.16 22.55
C THR A 46 -5.12 -4.41 22.46
N ALA A 47 -5.60 -5.46 21.81
CA ALA A 47 -4.81 -6.66 21.55
C ALA A 47 -3.61 -6.38 20.63
N ILE A 48 -3.77 -5.47 19.65
CA ILE A 48 -2.67 -5.04 18.77
C ILE A 48 -1.68 -4.16 19.55
N GLU A 49 -2.18 -3.24 20.38
CA GLU A 49 -1.37 -2.36 21.22
C GLU A 49 -0.58 -3.16 22.28
N ALA A 50 -1.14 -4.28 22.78
CA ALA A 50 -0.45 -5.19 23.69
C ALA A 50 0.78 -5.87 23.06
N LEU A 51 0.86 -5.95 21.73
CA LEU A 51 2.05 -6.41 20.98
C LEU A 51 3.14 -5.35 20.85
N GLY A 52 2.95 -4.16 21.43
CA GLY A 52 3.88 -3.04 21.39
C GLY A 52 3.69 -2.11 20.19
N TYR A 53 2.60 -2.21 19.47
CA TYR A 53 2.29 -1.29 18.38
C TYR A 53 1.51 -0.06 18.87
N GLU A 54 1.95 1.13 18.51
CA GLU A 54 1.10 2.31 18.46
C GLU A 54 0.24 2.24 17.18
N THR A 55 -1.03 2.67 17.24
CA THR A 55 -1.97 2.50 16.13
C THR A 55 -2.54 3.83 15.67
N TYR A 56 -2.40 4.13 14.38
CA TYR A 56 -2.88 5.34 13.72
C TYR A 56 -3.91 4.96 12.66
N TRP A 57 -5.10 5.59 12.69
CA TRP A 57 -6.25 5.20 11.90
C TRP A 57 -6.82 6.37 11.12
N PHE A 58 -7.04 6.20 9.85
CA PHE A 58 -7.75 7.16 9.01
C PHE A 58 -8.87 6.45 8.26
N SER A 59 -10.01 6.37 8.91
CA SER A 59 -11.20 5.70 8.38
C SER A 59 -11.94 6.61 7.40
N ALA A 60 -12.58 6.01 6.39
CA ALA A 60 -13.48 6.76 5.52
C ALA A 60 -14.71 7.24 6.28
N GLN A 61 -15.27 8.36 5.86
CA GLN A 61 -16.56 8.86 6.37
C GLN A 61 -17.70 7.87 6.08
N LYS A 62 -17.64 7.22 4.90
CA LYS A 62 -18.58 6.16 4.53
C LYS A 62 -18.24 4.87 5.28
N LYS A 63 -19.17 4.41 6.12
CA LYS A 63 -19.00 3.17 6.90
C LYS A 63 -18.75 1.94 6.01
N GLY A 64 -17.81 1.09 6.43
CA GLY A 64 -17.49 -0.16 5.73
C GLY A 64 -16.80 0.02 4.37
N TYR A 65 -16.19 1.16 4.12
CA TYR A 65 -15.55 1.52 2.87
C TYR A 65 -14.11 2.02 3.12
N SER A 66 -13.17 1.72 2.21
CA SER A 66 -11.81 2.29 2.20
C SER A 66 -11.12 2.33 3.59
N GLY A 67 -10.40 3.40 3.87
CA GLY A 67 -9.68 3.62 5.11
C GLY A 67 -8.31 2.95 5.15
N VAL A 68 -7.36 3.62 5.80
CA VAL A 68 -6.00 3.11 6.02
C VAL A 68 -5.65 3.15 7.51
N ALA A 69 -4.71 2.31 7.94
CA ALA A 69 -4.14 2.36 9.28
C ALA A 69 -2.64 2.06 9.24
N VAL A 70 -1.92 2.58 10.22
CA VAL A 70 -0.52 2.23 10.45
C VAL A 70 -0.36 1.75 11.89
N PHE A 71 0.24 0.57 12.05
CA PHE A 71 0.66 0.04 13.34
C PHE A 71 2.19 0.11 13.38
N THR A 72 2.75 0.74 14.40
CA THR A 72 4.20 0.96 14.47
C THR A 72 4.74 0.73 15.88
N LYS A 73 5.91 0.09 15.98
CA LYS A 73 6.70 -0.04 17.21
C LYS A 73 7.71 1.09 17.37
N ILE A 74 7.85 1.94 16.36
CA ILE A 74 8.71 3.10 16.35
C ILE A 74 7.81 4.34 16.51
N HIS A 75 8.06 5.15 17.53
CA HIS A 75 7.27 6.36 17.77
C HIS A 75 7.54 7.40 16.67
N PRO A 76 6.52 7.86 15.91
CA PRO A 76 6.69 8.90 14.91
C PRO A 76 6.78 10.29 15.56
N SER A 77 7.66 11.14 15.04
CA SER A 77 7.76 12.54 15.49
C SER A 77 6.59 13.41 15.00
N LYS A 78 5.92 12.98 13.94
CA LYS A 78 4.75 13.66 13.36
C LYS A 78 3.82 12.65 12.69
N VAL A 79 2.52 12.91 12.76
CA VAL A 79 1.48 12.16 12.04
C VAL A 79 0.56 13.15 11.33
N GLU A 80 0.31 12.94 10.05
CA GLU A 80 -0.64 13.72 9.26
C GLU A 80 -1.65 12.80 8.56
N TYR A 81 -2.90 13.23 8.51
CA TYR A 81 -4.01 12.49 7.92
C TYR A 81 -4.52 13.21 6.69
N GLY A 82 -4.56 12.51 5.56
CA GLY A 82 -4.99 13.05 4.28
C GLY A 82 -3.90 13.82 3.54
N THR A 83 -4.30 14.39 2.41
CA THR A 83 -3.45 15.20 1.52
C THR A 83 -3.97 16.64 1.37
N GLY A 84 -5.09 16.96 2.01
CA GLY A 84 -5.81 18.24 1.85
C GLY A 84 -6.81 18.24 0.70
N HIS A 85 -6.95 17.14 -0.04
CA HIS A 85 -7.95 16.97 -1.09
C HIS A 85 -9.24 16.37 -0.53
N PRO A 86 -10.37 17.11 -0.48
CA PRO A 86 -11.56 16.73 0.29
C PRO A 86 -12.11 15.33 -0.03
N GLN A 87 -12.14 14.94 -1.31
CA GLN A 87 -12.64 13.62 -1.69
C GLN A 87 -11.71 12.50 -1.23
N SER A 88 -10.40 12.64 -1.43
CA SER A 88 -9.39 11.71 -0.94
C SER A 88 -9.47 11.54 0.59
N ASP A 89 -9.57 12.66 1.29
CA ASP A 89 -9.59 12.69 2.75
C ASP A 89 -10.90 12.12 3.31
N SER A 90 -12.04 12.36 2.64
CA SER A 90 -13.31 11.74 3.02
C SER A 90 -13.32 10.22 2.86
N GLU A 91 -12.48 9.68 1.98
CA GLU A 91 -12.31 8.24 1.76
C GLU A 91 -11.20 7.62 2.64
N GLY A 92 -10.49 8.43 3.44
CA GLY A 92 -9.45 7.95 4.37
C GLY A 92 -8.30 7.23 3.66
N ARG A 93 -7.67 7.87 2.66
CA ARG A 93 -6.76 7.17 1.74
C ARG A 93 -5.28 7.30 2.06
N VAL A 94 -4.87 8.30 2.84
CA VAL A 94 -3.45 8.59 3.07
C VAL A 94 -3.18 8.91 4.53
N ILE A 95 -2.18 8.24 5.13
CA ILE A 95 -1.55 8.63 6.40
C ILE A 95 -0.07 8.83 6.14
N ARG A 96 0.47 9.94 6.65
CA ARG A 96 1.90 10.23 6.69
C ARG A 96 2.42 10.11 8.12
N LEU A 97 3.56 9.45 8.30
CA LEU A 97 4.30 9.39 9.56
C LEU A 97 5.75 9.80 9.31
N ASP A 98 6.28 10.70 10.15
CA ASP A 98 7.69 11.09 10.09
C ASP A 98 8.49 10.41 11.22
N PHE A 99 9.59 9.78 10.85
CA PHE A 99 10.53 9.09 11.74
C PHE A 99 11.92 9.71 11.57
N GLY A 100 12.24 10.73 12.38
CA GLY A 100 13.47 11.49 12.20
C GLY A 100 13.51 12.17 10.83
N ASP A 101 14.50 11.82 10.00
CA ASP A 101 14.67 12.33 8.64
C ASP A 101 13.84 11.56 7.59
N ARG A 102 13.33 10.35 7.91
CA ARG A 102 12.53 9.53 7.02
C ARG A 102 11.04 9.83 7.15
N THR A 103 10.35 9.85 6.03
CA THR A 103 8.89 10.02 5.96
C THR A 103 8.27 8.78 5.33
N LEU A 104 7.31 8.18 6.02
CA LEU A 104 6.50 7.07 5.53
C LEU A 104 5.11 7.58 5.14
N ILE A 105 4.66 7.20 3.95
CA ILE A 105 3.29 7.44 3.46
C ILE A 105 2.64 6.10 3.20
N ASN A 106 1.57 5.81 3.94
CA ASN A 106 0.67 4.70 3.67
C ASN A 106 -0.49 5.21 2.83
N ALA A 107 -0.64 4.71 1.60
CA ALA A 107 -1.63 5.18 0.64
C ALA A 107 -2.48 4.04 0.06
N TYR A 108 -3.78 4.28 -0.04
CA TYR A 108 -4.72 3.41 -0.75
C TYR A 108 -5.26 4.13 -1.99
N PHE A 109 -4.72 3.78 -3.15
CA PHE A 109 -5.06 4.40 -4.42
C PHE A 109 -6.47 3.99 -4.87
N PRO A 110 -7.26 4.89 -5.46
CA PRO A 110 -8.58 4.54 -5.95
C PRO A 110 -8.55 3.41 -6.98
N SER A 111 -9.51 2.48 -6.89
CA SER A 111 -9.79 1.55 -7.98
C SER A 111 -10.73 2.21 -8.99
N GLY A 112 -10.47 2.03 -10.28
CA GLY A 112 -11.33 2.48 -11.37
C GLY A 112 -12.33 1.42 -11.87
N THR A 113 -12.37 0.24 -11.23
CA THR A 113 -13.17 -0.90 -11.71
C THR A 113 -14.69 -0.72 -11.63
N SER A 114 -15.16 0.28 -10.88
CA SER A 114 -16.60 0.55 -10.68
C SER A 114 -17.21 1.48 -11.73
N GLY A 115 -16.55 1.71 -12.84
CA GLY A 115 -17.05 2.48 -13.97
C GLY A 115 -16.23 3.73 -14.28
N GLU A 116 -16.61 4.42 -15.36
CA GLU A 116 -15.86 5.55 -15.93
C GLU A 116 -15.65 6.69 -14.92
N GLU A 117 -16.65 7.05 -14.14
CA GLU A 117 -16.54 8.11 -13.12
C GLU A 117 -15.43 7.81 -12.10
N ARG A 118 -15.33 6.54 -11.64
CA ARG A 118 -14.27 6.13 -10.72
C ARG A 118 -12.91 6.07 -11.38
N GLN A 119 -12.86 5.77 -12.67
CA GLN A 119 -11.60 5.80 -13.42
C GLN A 119 -11.10 7.24 -13.61
N GLN A 120 -11.98 8.18 -13.92
CA GLN A 120 -11.64 9.61 -14.02
C GLN A 120 -11.19 10.16 -12.65
N TYR A 121 -11.89 9.82 -11.57
CA TYR A 121 -11.46 10.17 -10.22
C TYR A 121 -10.07 9.61 -9.91
N LYS A 122 -9.77 8.36 -10.32
CA LYS A 122 -8.44 7.78 -10.13
C LYS A 122 -7.35 8.60 -10.83
N TYR A 123 -7.58 9.03 -12.07
CA TYR A 123 -6.61 9.86 -12.80
C TYR A 123 -6.39 11.20 -12.09
N GLN A 124 -7.45 11.87 -11.69
CA GLN A 124 -7.36 13.10 -10.91
C GLN A 124 -6.57 12.88 -9.61
N TRP A 125 -6.88 11.81 -8.88
CA TRP A 125 -6.21 11.47 -7.63
C TRP A 125 -4.70 11.21 -7.83
N LEU A 126 -4.32 10.55 -8.92
CA LEU A 126 -2.92 10.29 -9.25
C LEU A 126 -2.15 11.61 -9.46
N ASP A 127 -2.75 12.57 -10.16
CA ASP A 127 -2.12 13.88 -10.40
C ASP A 127 -2.04 14.71 -9.11
N GLU A 128 -3.08 14.69 -8.28
CA GLU A 128 -3.11 15.35 -6.96
C GLU A 128 -2.06 14.75 -6.01
N PHE A 129 -1.92 13.43 -6.02
CA PHE A 129 -0.95 12.73 -5.18
C PHE A 129 0.50 12.98 -5.63
N ASP A 130 0.75 13.06 -6.94
CA ASP A 130 2.06 13.43 -7.48
C ASP A 130 2.46 14.87 -7.05
N ALA A 131 1.53 15.82 -7.13
CA ALA A 131 1.73 17.19 -6.66
C ALA A 131 2.00 17.25 -5.14
N TYR A 132 1.25 16.50 -4.33
CA TYR A 132 1.48 16.38 -2.89
C TYR A 132 2.90 15.87 -2.59
N LEU A 133 3.35 14.83 -3.30
CA LEU A 133 4.70 14.28 -3.13
C LEU A 133 5.79 15.26 -3.61
N GLU A 134 5.50 16.06 -4.63
CA GLU A 134 6.39 17.12 -5.10
C GLU A 134 6.65 18.17 -4.05
N ASP A 135 5.60 18.64 -3.41
CA ASP A 135 5.69 19.63 -2.35
C ASP A 135 6.39 19.05 -1.11
N LEU A 136 6.04 17.83 -0.72
CA LEU A 136 6.67 17.15 0.40
C LEU A 136 8.17 16.95 0.22
N ALA A 137 8.61 16.58 -0.98
CA ALA A 137 10.02 16.31 -1.28
C ALA A 137 10.94 17.54 -1.13
N LYS A 138 10.38 18.76 -1.14
CA LYS A 138 11.15 20.01 -0.91
C LYS A 138 11.68 20.09 0.51
N GLU A 139 10.94 19.54 1.47
CA GLU A 139 11.29 19.55 2.90
C GLU A 139 11.77 18.18 3.40
N ARG A 140 11.25 17.11 2.80
CA ARG A 140 11.46 15.72 3.23
C ARG A 140 11.94 14.87 2.05
N PRO A 141 13.26 14.80 1.78
CA PRO A 141 13.78 14.07 0.62
C PRO A 141 13.76 12.55 0.79
N ALA A 142 13.80 12.05 2.03
CA ALA A 142 13.84 10.62 2.34
C ALA A 142 12.41 10.08 2.55
N VAL A 143 11.73 9.75 1.46
CA VAL A 143 10.31 9.34 1.46
C VAL A 143 10.16 7.87 1.10
N ILE A 144 9.30 7.20 1.83
CA ILE A 144 8.83 5.83 1.58
C ILE A 144 7.34 5.94 1.27
N VAL A 145 6.90 5.46 0.12
CA VAL A 145 5.47 5.39 -0.26
C VAL A 145 5.08 3.94 -0.40
N CYS A 146 4.23 3.48 0.48
CA CYS A 146 3.73 2.11 0.46
C CYS A 146 2.21 2.06 0.36
N GLY A 147 1.68 0.95 -0.12
CA GLY A 147 0.25 0.73 -0.18
C GLY A 147 -0.22 -0.10 -1.36
N ASP A 148 -1.54 -0.17 -1.51
CA ASP A 148 -2.19 -0.70 -2.69
C ASP A 148 -2.40 0.42 -3.71
N TYR A 149 -1.66 0.33 -4.82
CA TYR A 149 -1.72 1.32 -5.90
C TYR A 149 -2.85 1.04 -6.89
N ASN A 150 -3.45 -0.14 -6.81
CA ASN A 150 -4.44 -0.57 -7.80
C ASN A 150 -3.93 -0.47 -9.26
N ILE A 151 -2.60 -0.58 -9.46
CA ILE A 151 -1.93 -0.52 -10.77
C ILE A 151 -0.87 -1.62 -10.83
N ALA A 152 -0.94 -2.49 -11.82
CA ALA A 152 0.17 -3.34 -12.23
C ALA A 152 1.03 -2.55 -13.24
N HIS A 153 2.32 -2.35 -12.94
CA HIS A 153 3.15 -1.41 -13.70
C HIS A 153 3.57 -1.96 -15.08
N LYS A 154 4.25 -3.09 -15.10
CA LYS A 154 4.79 -3.71 -16.32
C LYS A 154 4.07 -5.03 -16.63
N GLU A 155 4.30 -5.57 -17.83
CA GLU A 155 3.73 -6.86 -18.23
C GLU A 155 4.17 -8.01 -17.31
N ILE A 156 5.33 -7.91 -16.69
CA ILE A 156 5.83 -8.86 -15.70
C ILE A 156 5.02 -8.84 -14.38
N ASP A 157 4.25 -7.78 -14.14
CA ASP A 157 3.51 -7.55 -12.89
C ASP A 157 2.06 -8.04 -12.96
N ILE A 158 1.67 -8.67 -14.05
CA ILE A 158 0.29 -9.13 -14.26
C ILE A 158 0.24 -10.46 -15.00
N HIS A 159 -0.66 -11.33 -14.57
CA HIS A 159 -1.05 -12.48 -15.36
C HIS A 159 -1.90 -12.05 -16.56
N ASP A 160 -1.61 -12.60 -17.75
CA ASP A 160 -2.28 -12.27 -19.00
C ASP A 160 -2.31 -10.76 -19.35
N PRO A 161 -1.15 -10.14 -19.59
CA PRO A 161 -1.10 -8.72 -19.94
C PRO A 161 -1.83 -8.38 -21.23
N LYS A 162 -1.95 -9.34 -22.18
CA LYS A 162 -2.64 -9.13 -23.46
C LYS A 162 -4.15 -9.04 -23.27
N GLY A 163 -4.73 -9.90 -22.45
CA GLY A 163 -6.16 -9.90 -22.14
C GLY A 163 -6.58 -8.70 -21.30
N ASN A 164 -5.67 -8.14 -20.51
CA ASN A 164 -5.95 -7.05 -19.57
C ASN A 164 -5.60 -5.63 -20.04
N LYS A 165 -5.23 -5.44 -21.31
CA LYS A 165 -4.83 -4.12 -21.85
C LYS A 165 -5.85 -2.99 -21.66
N LYS A 166 -7.13 -3.33 -21.48
CA LYS A 166 -8.24 -2.41 -21.30
C LYS A 166 -8.84 -2.50 -19.88
N SER A 167 -8.20 -3.21 -18.98
CA SER A 167 -8.66 -3.35 -17.60
C SER A 167 -8.12 -2.22 -16.73
N SER A 168 -8.99 -1.61 -15.92
CA SER A 168 -8.54 -0.69 -14.86
C SER A 168 -7.50 -1.38 -13.98
N GLY A 169 -6.44 -0.64 -13.66
CA GLY A 169 -5.26 -1.18 -13.00
C GLY A 169 -4.14 -1.62 -13.96
N PHE A 170 -4.42 -1.68 -15.29
CA PHE A 170 -3.40 -1.96 -16.30
C PHE A 170 -3.55 -1.11 -17.57
N LEU A 171 -4.30 -0.02 -17.48
CA LEU A 171 -4.48 0.94 -18.57
C LEU A 171 -3.15 1.64 -18.93
N PRO A 172 -2.95 2.01 -20.20
CA PRO A 172 -1.72 2.71 -20.62
C PRO A 172 -1.42 3.97 -19.80
N GLU A 173 -2.45 4.74 -19.46
CA GLU A 173 -2.35 5.98 -18.70
C GLU A 173 -1.89 5.74 -17.25
N GLU A 174 -2.40 4.70 -16.60
CA GLU A 174 -2.00 4.29 -15.26
C GLU A 174 -0.54 3.83 -15.24
N ARG A 175 -0.15 3.02 -16.21
CA ARG A 175 1.23 2.53 -16.37
C ARG A 175 2.20 3.67 -16.69
N ALA A 176 1.79 4.63 -17.54
CA ALA A 176 2.59 5.81 -17.85
C ALA A 176 2.77 6.71 -16.62
N TRP A 177 1.77 6.80 -15.74
CA TRP A 177 1.92 7.48 -14.46
C TRP A 177 2.98 6.78 -13.58
N MET A 178 2.92 5.45 -13.47
CA MET A 178 3.93 4.67 -12.72
C MET A 178 5.34 4.85 -13.32
N ASP A 179 5.48 4.92 -14.64
CA ASP A 179 6.77 5.21 -15.29
C ASP A 179 7.31 6.57 -14.82
N ARG A 180 6.49 7.63 -14.90
CA ARG A 180 6.90 8.97 -14.45
C ARG A 180 7.24 9.02 -12.95
N PHE A 181 6.42 8.37 -12.13
CA PHE A 181 6.61 8.30 -10.68
C PHE A 181 7.95 7.66 -10.31
N LEU A 182 8.29 6.53 -10.93
CA LEU A 182 9.54 5.81 -10.67
C LEU A 182 10.76 6.52 -11.30
N ASP A 183 10.66 6.98 -12.55
CA ASP A 183 11.79 7.60 -13.26
C ASP A 183 12.24 8.91 -12.60
N ARG A 184 11.31 9.67 -12.02
CA ARG A 184 11.63 10.98 -11.45
C ARG A 184 12.24 10.91 -10.06
N ARG A 185 11.74 10.00 -9.19
CA ARG A 185 12.04 10.14 -7.75
C ARG A 185 12.13 8.84 -6.97
N PHE A 186 11.41 7.80 -7.41
CA PHE A 186 11.23 6.60 -6.61
C PHE A 186 11.88 5.38 -7.21
N ILE A 187 12.15 4.40 -6.36
CA ILE A 187 12.67 3.09 -6.69
C ILE A 187 11.61 2.09 -6.26
N ASP A 188 11.20 1.21 -7.15
CA ASP A 188 10.37 0.06 -6.80
C ASP A 188 11.20 -0.89 -5.92
N GLY A 189 10.91 -0.90 -4.62
CA GLY A 189 11.69 -1.63 -3.63
C GLY A 189 11.74 -3.13 -3.91
N PHE A 190 10.63 -3.73 -4.36
CA PHE A 190 10.63 -5.15 -4.72
C PHE A 190 11.42 -5.41 -6.01
N ARG A 191 11.17 -4.63 -7.07
CA ARG A 191 11.85 -4.80 -8.36
C ARG A 191 13.33 -4.39 -8.34
N HIS A 192 13.77 -3.67 -7.31
CA HIS A 192 15.20 -3.45 -7.07
C HIS A 192 15.94 -4.78 -6.85
N PHE A 193 15.37 -5.70 -6.07
CA PHE A 193 15.98 -6.98 -5.73
C PHE A 193 15.53 -8.14 -6.63
N ASN A 194 14.29 -8.12 -7.12
CA ASN A 194 13.70 -9.24 -7.86
C ASN A 194 13.24 -8.82 -9.24
N LYS A 195 13.81 -9.41 -10.28
CA LYS A 195 13.49 -9.18 -11.70
C LYS A 195 12.67 -10.33 -12.32
N GLU A 196 12.36 -11.38 -11.53
CA GLU A 196 11.70 -12.56 -12.03
C GLU A 196 10.17 -12.35 -12.16
N PRO A 197 9.52 -13.01 -13.14
CA PRO A 197 8.08 -12.94 -13.32
C PRO A 197 7.31 -13.74 -12.26
N HIS A 198 5.99 -13.66 -12.32
CA HIS A 198 5.05 -14.45 -11.52
C HIS A 198 5.07 -14.17 -10.01
N HIS A 199 5.56 -13.01 -9.63
CA HIS A 199 5.46 -12.49 -8.25
C HIS A 199 4.31 -11.50 -8.18
N TYR A 200 3.19 -11.91 -7.59
CA TYR A 200 1.98 -11.12 -7.48
C TYR A 200 1.62 -10.87 -6.01
N SER A 201 0.84 -9.82 -5.77
CA SER A 201 0.39 -9.45 -4.44
C SER A 201 -1.13 -9.54 -4.26
N TRP A 202 -1.89 -9.69 -5.36
CA TRP A 202 -3.34 -9.79 -5.39
C TRP A 202 -3.84 -10.86 -6.36
N TRP A 203 -4.91 -11.54 -5.97
CA TRP A 203 -5.62 -12.54 -6.79
C TRP A 203 -7.13 -12.42 -6.56
N THR A 204 -7.92 -12.42 -7.65
CA THR A 204 -9.37 -12.50 -7.50
C THR A 204 -9.78 -13.76 -6.73
N PHE A 205 -10.83 -13.67 -5.92
CA PHE A 205 -11.42 -14.85 -5.25
C PHE A 205 -12.04 -15.85 -6.23
N ARG A 206 -12.24 -15.46 -7.49
CA ARG A 206 -12.88 -16.30 -8.52
C ARG A 206 -11.87 -17.25 -9.17
N ALA A 207 -12.39 -18.35 -9.75
CA ALA A 207 -11.65 -19.26 -10.61
C ALA A 207 -10.38 -19.86 -9.99
N ASN A 208 -10.31 -19.97 -8.65
CA ASN A 208 -9.14 -20.48 -7.94
C ASN A 208 -7.83 -19.76 -8.35
N ALA A 209 -7.92 -18.44 -8.58
CA ALA A 209 -6.85 -17.66 -9.19
C ALA A 209 -5.56 -17.68 -8.36
N ARG A 210 -5.64 -17.65 -7.02
CA ARG A 210 -4.47 -17.67 -6.15
C ARG A 210 -3.69 -18.98 -6.25
N ASN A 211 -4.35 -20.11 -6.18
CA ASN A 211 -3.72 -21.44 -6.31
C ASN A 211 -3.12 -21.66 -7.71
N ASN A 212 -3.71 -21.05 -8.75
CA ASN A 212 -3.21 -21.09 -10.12
C ASN A 212 -2.20 -19.97 -10.42
N ASN A 213 -1.85 -19.16 -9.44
CA ASN A 213 -1.00 -17.98 -9.54
C ASN A 213 -1.38 -17.03 -10.69
N LYS A 214 -2.69 -16.81 -10.90
CA LYS A 214 -3.23 -15.85 -11.89
C LYS A 214 -3.50 -14.52 -11.20
N GLY A 215 -2.43 -13.79 -10.86
CA GLY A 215 -2.48 -12.61 -10.01
C GLY A 215 -1.93 -11.35 -10.67
N TRP A 216 -1.97 -10.28 -9.89
CA TRP A 216 -1.43 -8.96 -10.21
C TRP A 216 -0.54 -8.48 -9.06
N ARG A 217 0.54 -7.80 -9.37
CA ARG A 217 1.32 -7.07 -8.38
C ARG A 217 0.87 -5.62 -8.40
N ILE A 218 0.08 -5.25 -7.42
CA ILE A 218 -0.53 -3.92 -7.27
C ILE A 218 -0.22 -3.27 -5.93
N ASP A 219 0.42 -3.99 -5.02
CA ASP A 219 0.89 -3.49 -3.73
C ASP A 219 2.40 -3.23 -3.81
N TYR A 220 2.84 -2.07 -3.33
CA TYR A 220 4.21 -1.60 -3.46
C TYR A 220 4.74 -1.03 -2.15
N VAL A 221 6.07 -1.09 -2.00
CA VAL A 221 6.83 -0.23 -1.11
C VAL A 221 7.93 0.41 -1.96
N ASN A 222 7.71 1.67 -2.32
CA ASN A 222 8.63 2.45 -3.13
C ASN A 222 9.39 3.43 -2.24
N VAL A 223 10.68 3.63 -2.50
CA VAL A 223 11.53 4.53 -1.74
C VAL A 223 12.09 5.62 -2.64
N SER A 224 12.23 6.84 -2.10
CA SER A 224 12.92 7.91 -2.83
C SER A 224 14.38 7.56 -3.10
N SER A 225 14.97 8.17 -4.12
CA SER A 225 16.37 7.95 -4.47
C SER A 225 17.35 8.25 -3.33
N ALA A 226 16.97 9.11 -2.39
CA ALA A 226 17.75 9.41 -1.19
C ALA A 226 17.94 8.17 -0.27
N LEU A 227 17.03 7.20 -0.34
CA LEU A 227 17.08 5.97 0.47
C LEU A 227 17.68 4.78 -0.28
N ARG A 228 18.21 4.95 -1.50
CA ARG A 228 18.74 3.87 -2.34
C ARG A 228 19.74 2.97 -1.60
N GLU A 229 20.70 3.60 -0.94
CA GLU A 229 21.81 2.88 -0.29
C GLU A 229 21.39 2.20 1.02
N THR A 230 20.21 2.51 1.53
CA THR A 230 19.67 1.87 2.74
C THR A 230 18.80 0.64 2.42
N LEU A 231 18.50 0.36 1.14
CA LEU A 231 17.73 -0.81 0.73
C LEU A 231 18.49 -2.10 1.10
N ALA A 232 17.90 -2.92 1.97
CA ALA A 232 18.51 -4.17 2.46
C ALA A 232 17.80 -5.43 1.97
N GLY A 233 16.51 -5.36 1.66
CA GLY A 233 15.75 -6.50 1.15
C GLY A 233 14.29 -6.20 0.91
N ALA A 234 13.66 -6.98 0.02
CA ALA A 234 12.23 -6.91 -0.22
C ALA A 234 11.65 -8.29 -0.55
N ARG A 235 10.42 -8.56 -0.13
CA ARG A 235 9.72 -9.83 -0.37
C ARG A 235 8.23 -9.61 -0.52
N ILE A 236 7.59 -10.41 -1.36
CA ILE A 236 6.14 -10.63 -1.36
C ILE A 236 5.89 -11.90 -0.55
N LEU A 237 4.85 -11.91 0.30
CA LEU A 237 4.57 -13.00 1.25
C LEU A 237 3.27 -13.74 0.85
N PRO A 238 3.26 -14.53 -0.22
CA PRO A 238 2.03 -15.11 -0.80
C PRO A 238 1.36 -16.15 0.10
N ASP A 239 2.07 -16.72 1.07
CA ASP A 239 1.54 -17.70 2.01
C ASP A 239 0.67 -17.08 3.12
N ILE A 240 0.66 -15.75 3.26
CA ILE A 240 -0.19 -15.02 4.18
C ILE A 240 -1.54 -14.76 3.50
N VAL A 241 -2.61 -15.35 4.04
CA VAL A 241 -3.89 -15.52 3.33
C VAL A 241 -5.11 -14.89 4.04
N HIS A 242 -4.92 -13.84 4.84
CA HIS A 242 -6.04 -13.16 5.53
C HIS A 242 -6.91 -12.34 4.59
N SER A 243 -6.44 -12.05 3.37
CA SER A 243 -7.06 -11.22 2.34
C SER A 243 -6.89 -11.85 0.95
N ASP A 244 -7.53 -11.30 -0.07
CA ASP A 244 -7.23 -11.55 -1.49
C ASP A 244 -5.91 -10.91 -1.95
N HIS A 245 -5.36 -10.01 -1.15
CA HIS A 245 -3.97 -9.57 -1.24
C HIS A 245 -3.06 -10.42 -0.35
N CYS A 246 -1.76 -10.25 -0.49
CA CYS A 246 -0.77 -10.69 0.48
C CYS A 246 0.18 -9.54 0.83
N PRO A 247 0.88 -9.62 1.99
CA PRO A 247 1.80 -8.56 2.40
C PRO A 247 2.99 -8.40 1.46
N VAL A 248 3.45 -7.16 1.33
CA VAL A 248 4.75 -6.82 0.71
C VAL A 248 5.67 -6.25 1.79
N TYR A 249 6.82 -6.84 1.94
CA TYR A 249 7.85 -6.51 2.93
C TYR A 249 8.98 -5.74 2.28
N LEU A 250 9.48 -4.73 2.96
CA LEU A 250 10.71 -4.01 2.67
C LEU A 250 11.54 -3.83 3.93
N GLU A 251 12.86 -3.93 3.78
CA GLU A 251 13.84 -3.67 4.82
C GLU A 251 14.81 -2.58 4.39
N LEU A 252 15.02 -1.63 5.29
CA LEU A 252 16.01 -0.56 5.17
C LEU A 252 17.00 -0.68 6.33
N THR A 253 18.28 -0.50 6.05
CA THR A 253 19.30 -0.26 7.10
C THR A 253 19.12 1.11 7.74
N ASP A 254 19.80 1.31 8.84
CA ASP A 254 19.88 2.61 9.55
C ASP A 254 20.70 3.64 8.76
#